data_a1d564445f57edc9e950cba8c44bc50b
#
_entry.id   a1d564445f57edc9e950cba8c44bc50b
#
_cell.length_a   1.000
_cell.length_b   1.000
_cell.length_c   1.000
_cell.angle_alpha   90.00
_cell.angle_beta   90.00
_cell.angle_gamma   90.00
#
_symmetry.space_group_name_H-M   'P 1'
#
loop_
_entity.id
_entity.type
_entity.pdbx_description
1 polymer ?
#
loop_
_entity_poly.entity_id
_entity_poly.type
_entity_poly.pdbx_seq_one_letter_code
_entity_poly.pdbx_strand_id
1 'polypeptide(L)'
;IHYVARGGIAAFAISALDIAFWDVMLKQKGMGLSGYLGNPSSKVPTYYGGIDLMLTEKELLSQIEDQMGRGHNAFKIKLGRQDGNEDIARVRAVRRLIGDQAIFMVDANMAWDETAAIEMAKRLEEFCITWLEEPTDPDNYEAYARIGQATSIPIAMGENLHTIYEHEMALRIGHIKCPIPDASNAGGITGFV
;
A
#
# COMPACT_ATOMS: atom_id res chain seq x y z
N ILE A 1 -5.88 20.61 17.09
CA ILE A 1 -5.28 19.91 15.93
C ILE A 1 -4.92 20.90 14.84
N HIS A 2 -5.81 21.81 14.42
CA HIS A 2 -5.54 22.76 13.33
C HIS A 2 -4.31 23.67 13.53
N TYR A 3 -3.88 23.88 14.77
CA TYR A 3 -2.75 24.75 15.10
C TYR A 3 -1.41 24.04 15.15
N VAL A 4 -1.36 22.75 15.51
CA VAL A 4 -0.09 22.16 15.98
C VAL A 4 0.17 20.77 15.45
N ALA A 5 -0.80 19.98 14.98
CA ALA A 5 -0.63 18.55 14.84
C ALA A 5 -1.36 17.98 13.63
N ARG A 6 -0.96 18.39 12.44
CA ARG A 6 -1.54 17.83 11.20
C ARG A 6 -0.77 16.66 10.62
N GLY A 7 0.48 16.44 11.00
CA GLY A 7 1.28 15.40 10.38
C GLY A 7 2.43 14.94 11.25
N GLY A 8 3.21 14.00 10.74
CA GLY A 8 4.39 13.46 11.39
C GLY A 8 4.11 12.83 12.75
N ILE A 9 5.05 12.92 13.67
CA ILE A 9 4.97 12.29 15.01
C ILE A 9 3.69 12.66 15.77
N ALA A 10 3.16 13.87 15.59
CA ALA A 10 1.94 14.29 16.26
C ALA A 10 0.70 13.52 15.74
N ALA A 11 0.63 13.23 14.43
CA ALA A 11 -0.42 12.40 13.85
C ALA A 11 -0.37 10.96 14.38
N PHE A 12 0.82 10.37 14.49
CA PHE A 12 1.00 9.06 15.12
C PHE A 12 0.52 9.03 16.57
N ALA A 13 0.88 10.03 17.37
CA ALA A 13 0.46 10.12 18.77
C ALA A 13 -1.07 10.25 18.91
N ILE A 14 -1.69 11.07 18.06
CA ILE A 14 -3.15 11.23 18.01
C ILE A 14 -3.80 9.91 17.62
N SER A 15 -3.30 9.26 16.57
CA SER A 15 -3.81 7.98 16.10
C SER A 15 -3.74 6.89 17.18
N ALA A 16 -2.62 6.81 17.89
CA ALA A 16 -2.44 5.84 18.96
C ALA A 16 -3.46 6.05 20.10
N LEU A 17 -3.69 7.30 20.52
CA LEU A 17 -4.68 7.62 21.54
C LEU A 17 -6.11 7.35 21.06
N ASP A 18 -6.43 7.72 19.82
CA ASP A 18 -7.75 7.47 19.24
C ASP A 18 -8.05 5.97 19.19
N ILE A 19 -7.11 5.16 18.69
CA ILE A 19 -7.25 3.69 18.67
C ILE A 19 -7.45 3.13 20.08
N ALA A 20 -6.70 3.61 21.06
CA ALA A 20 -6.86 3.17 22.45
C ALA A 20 -8.23 3.54 23.02
N PHE A 21 -8.76 4.73 22.75
CA PHE A 21 -10.10 5.12 23.17
C PHE A 21 -11.19 4.31 22.48
N TRP A 22 -11.05 4.03 21.20
CA TRP A 22 -11.96 3.11 20.50
C TRP A 22 -11.94 1.72 21.11
N ASP A 23 -10.78 1.17 21.43
CA ASP A 23 -10.64 -0.14 22.07
C ASP A 23 -11.34 -0.19 23.43
N VAL A 24 -11.14 0.81 24.28
CA VAL A 24 -11.81 0.93 25.58
C VAL A 24 -13.33 1.00 25.41
N MET A 25 -13.82 1.88 24.53
CA MET A 25 -15.25 2.04 24.28
C MET A 25 -15.90 0.74 23.78
N LEU A 26 -15.27 0.06 22.86
CA LEU A 26 -15.79 -1.18 22.28
C LEU A 26 -15.79 -2.32 23.31
N LYS A 27 -14.75 -2.42 24.13
CA LYS A 27 -14.70 -3.39 25.25
C LYS A 27 -15.79 -3.14 26.27
N GLN A 28 -16.07 -1.87 26.63
CA GLN A 28 -17.18 -1.52 27.53
C GLN A 28 -18.55 -1.90 26.95
N LYS A 29 -18.70 -1.86 25.62
CA LYS A 29 -19.92 -2.27 24.93
C LYS A 29 -20.00 -3.79 24.66
N GLY A 30 -18.94 -4.55 24.94
CA GLY A 30 -18.85 -5.97 24.59
C GLY A 30 -18.90 -6.24 23.09
N MET A 31 -18.41 -5.31 22.27
CA MET A 31 -18.50 -5.37 20.80
C MET A 31 -17.11 -5.30 20.15
N GLY A 32 -16.97 -5.93 18.97
CA GLY A 32 -15.84 -5.68 18.09
C GLY A 32 -16.10 -4.50 17.14
N LEU A 33 -15.04 -3.93 16.56
CA LEU A 33 -15.12 -2.78 15.66
C LEU A 33 -16.03 -3.04 14.44
N SER A 34 -15.91 -4.21 13.80
CA SER A 34 -16.74 -4.59 12.66
C SER A 34 -18.23 -4.61 12.99
N GLY A 35 -18.58 -5.15 14.16
CA GLY A 35 -19.97 -5.16 14.65
C GLY A 35 -20.50 -3.75 14.93
N TYR A 36 -19.68 -2.88 15.51
CA TYR A 36 -20.03 -1.50 15.78
C TYR A 36 -20.25 -0.68 14.50
N LEU A 37 -19.45 -0.90 13.48
CA LEU A 37 -19.57 -0.25 12.16
C LEU A 37 -20.66 -0.90 11.27
N GLY A 38 -21.43 -1.83 11.80
CA GLY A 38 -22.57 -2.43 11.10
C GLY A 38 -22.18 -3.50 10.05
N ASN A 39 -20.93 -3.95 10.04
CA ASN A 39 -20.49 -5.03 9.18
C ASN A 39 -20.13 -6.29 9.99
N PRO A 40 -21.09 -7.22 10.18
CA PRO A 40 -20.82 -8.44 10.92
C PRO A 40 -20.00 -9.48 10.16
N SER A 41 -19.62 -9.20 8.89
CA SER A 41 -18.81 -10.13 8.11
C SER A 41 -17.44 -10.34 8.75
N SER A 42 -17.09 -11.59 8.98
CA SER A 42 -15.81 -11.97 9.57
C SER A 42 -14.70 -12.19 8.52
N LYS A 43 -15.02 -12.06 7.22
CA LYS A 43 -14.08 -12.35 6.14
C LYS A 43 -13.80 -11.11 5.32
N VAL A 44 -12.51 -10.78 5.22
CA VAL A 44 -11.98 -9.71 4.38
C VAL A 44 -10.91 -10.32 3.46
N PRO A 45 -10.91 -10.01 2.15
CA PRO A 45 -9.81 -10.40 1.28
C PRO A 45 -8.49 -9.83 1.79
N THR A 46 -7.46 -10.65 1.81
CA THR A 46 -6.12 -10.24 2.27
C THR A 46 -5.07 -10.63 1.22
N TYR A 47 -3.93 -9.97 1.27
CA TYR A 47 -2.76 -10.37 0.51
C TYR A 47 -1.57 -10.57 1.44
N TYR A 48 -0.62 -11.37 1.00
CA TYR A 48 0.68 -11.45 1.65
C TYR A 48 1.59 -10.34 1.13
N GLY A 49 2.16 -9.53 2.02
CA GLY A 49 3.16 -8.51 1.72
C GLY A 49 4.45 -8.79 2.50
N GLY A 50 5.56 -8.93 1.79
CA GLY A 50 6.87 -9.14 2.38
C GLY A 50 7.67 -7.84 2.55
N ILE A 51 8.63 -7.82 3.49
CA ILE A 51 9.74 -6.86 3.54
C ILE A 51 10.93 -7.56 2.87
N ASP A 52 10.93 -7.60 1.54
CA ASP A 52 11.73 -8.52 0.77
C ASP A 52 12.73 -7.87 -0.20
N LEU A 53 12.85 -6.53 -0.18
CA LEU A 53 13.70 -5.80 -1.13
C LEU A 53 15.15 -6.33 -1.16
N MET A 54 15.70 -6.71 -0.01
CA MET A 54 17.09 -7.16 0.12
C MET A 54 17.27 -8.67 -0.11
N LEU A 55 16.18 -9.43 -0.22
CA LEU A 55 16.25 -10.87 -0.44
C LEU A 55 16.80 -11.19 -1.84
N THR A 56 17.61 -12.22 -1.95
CA THR A 56 17.95 -12.83 -3.24
C THR A 56 16.70 -13.36 -3.92
N GLU A 57 16.74 -13.55 -5.23
CA GLU A 57 15.61 -14.14 -5.99
C GLU A 57 15.19 -15.48 -5.39
N LYS A 58 16.17 -16.34 -5.04
CA LYS A 58 15.89 -17.65 -4.43
C LYS A 58 15.14 -17.54 -3.10
N GLU A 59 15.56 -16.63 -2.22
CA GLU A 59 14.91 -16.40 -0.92
C GLU A 59 13.51 -15.84 -1.10
N LEU A 60 13.34 -14.87 -2.02
CA LEU A 60 12.04 -14.32 -2.36
C LEU A 60 11.07 -15.39 -2.87
N LEU A 61 11.50 -16.22 -3.82
CA LEU A 61 10.65 -17.28 -4.36
C LEU A 61 10.30 -18.31 -3.29
N SER A 62 11.26 -18.70 -2.45
CA SER A 62 11.00 -19.62 -1.33
C SER A 62 9.99 -19.05 -0.34
N GLN A 63 10.04 -17.74 -0.06
CA GLN A 63 9.08 -17.06 0.80
C GLN A 63 7.66 -17.07 0.18
N ILE A 64 7.56 -16.78 -1.12
CA ILE A 64 6.28 -16.81 -1.83
C ILE A 64 5.70 -18.23 -1.88
N GLU A 65 6.54 -19.25 -2.17
CA GLU A 65 6.12 -20.67 -2.17
C GLU A 65 5.54 -21.10 -0.81
N ASP A 66 6.19 -20.72 0.30
CA ASP A 66 5.68 -21.00 1.64
C ASP A 66 4.29 -20.38 1.84
N GLN A 67 4.08 -19.15 1.40
CA GLN A 67 2.79 -18.48 1.52
C GLN A 67 1.72 -19.07 0.59
N MET A 68 2.08 -19.49 -0.60
CA MET A 68 1.19 -20.28 -1.48
C MET A 68 0.76 -21.59 -0.80
N GLY A 69 1.70 -22.28 -0.15
CA GLY A 69 1.43 -23.47 0.66
C GLY A 69 0.47 -23.24 1.82
N ARG A 70 0.39 -22.00 2.34
CA ARG A 70 -0.57 -21.57 3.37
C ARG A 70 -1.92 -21.14 2.81
N GLY A 71 -2.09 -21.16 1.48
CA GLY A 71 -3.33 -20.83 0.79
C GLY A 71 -3.48 -19.37 0.37
N HIS A 72 -2.44 -18.55 0.44
CA HIS A 72 -2.46 -17.21 -0.14
C HIS A 72 -2.46 -17.27 -1.67
N ASN A 73 -3.26 -16.41 -2.30
CA ASN A 73 -3.36 -16.23 -3.74
C ASN A 73 -3.21 -14.76 -4.18
N ALA A 74 -2.85 -13.90 -3.26
CA ALA A 74 -2.59 -12.49 -3.49
C ALA A 74 -1.27 -12.10 -2.81
N PHE A 75 -0.38 -11.43 -3.54
CA PHE A 75 1.00 -11.16 -3.11
C PHE A 75 1.41 -9.75 -3.45
N LYS A 76 2.18 -9.11 -2.56
CA LYS A 76 2.86 -7.83 -2.79
C LYS A 76 4.35 -8.01 -2.50
N ILE A 77 5.21 -7.54 -3.41
CA ILE A 77 6.67 -7.51 -3.23
C ILE A 77 7.21 -6.09 -3.31
N LYS A 78 8.37 -5.88 -2.71
CA LYS A 78 9.06 -4.59 -2.73
C LYS A 78 9.94 -4.45 -3.98
N LEU A 79 9.91 -3.24 -4.56
CA LEU A 79 10.77 -2.78 -5.66
C LEU A 79 11.57 -1.55 -5.20
N GLY A 80 12.44 -1.04 -6.07
CA GLY A 80 13.25 0.14 -5.78
C GLY A 80 14.73 -0.18 -5.57
N ARG A 81 15.22 -1.25 -6.16
CA ARG A 81 16.66 -1.51 -6.26
C ARG A 81 17.35 -0.48 -7.16
N GLN A 82 18.65 -0.29 -6.96
CA GLN A 82 19.44 0.66 -7.73
C GLN A 82 19.43 0.33 -9.23
N ASP A 83 19.47 -0.95 -9.60
CA ASP A 83 19.27 -1.41 -10.98
C ASP A 83 17.81 -1.87 -11.17
N GLY A 84 17.02 -1.09 -11.90
CA GLY A 84 15.64 -1.44 -12.22
C GLY A 84 15.49 -2.74 -13.04
N ASN A 85 16.57 -3.25 -13.66
CA ASN A 85 16.53 -4.56 -14.31
C ASN A 85 16.43 -5.70 -13.28
N GLU A 86 17.01 -5.54 -12.12
CA GLU A 86 16.86 -6.51 -11.02
C GLU A 86 15.40 -6.55 -10.55
N ASP A 87 14.74 -5.40 -10.40
CA ASP A 87 13.32 -5.33 -10.03
C ASP A 87 12.44 -6.05 -11.05
N ILE A 88 12.66 -5.81 -12.34
CA ILE A 88 11.91 -6.50 -13.42
C ILE A 88 12.18 -8.00 -13.41
N ALA A 89 13.42 -8.44 -13.16
CA ALA A 89 13.75 -9.86 -13.04
C ALA A 89 12.99 -10.51 -11.87
N ARG A 90 12.93 -9.85 -10.71
CA ARG A 90 12.18 -10.30 -9.52
C ARG A 90 10.69 -10.42 -9.80
N VAL A 91 10.08 -9.39 -10.40
CA VAL A 91 8.66 -9.41 -10.79
C VAL A 91 8.36 -10.55 -11.74
N ARG A 92 9.20 -10.73 -12.77
CA ARG A 92 9.06 -11.84 -13.73
C ARG A 92 9.17 -13.20 -13.06
N ALA A 93 10.12 -13.38 -12.15
CA ALA A 93 10.31 -14.63 -11.43
C ALA A 93 9.10 -14.95 -10.53
N VAL A 94 8.60 -13.98 -9.78
CA VAL A 94 7.42 -14.13 -8.93
C VAL A 94 6.18 -14.40 -9.77
N ARG A 95 5.93 -13.64 -10.84
CA ARG A 95 4.77 -13.87 -11.72
C ARG A 95 4.75 -15.27 -12.33
N ARG A 96 5.91 -15.78 -12.75
CA ARG A 96 6.03 -17.16 -13.24
C ARG A 96 5.67 -18.20 -12.16
N LEU A 97 6.06 -17.94 -10.92
CA LEU A 97 5.81 -18.83 -9.78
C LEU A 97 4.32 -18.85 -9.41
N ILE A 98 3.71 -17.66 -9.22
CA ILE A 98 2.32 -17.56 -8.75
C ILE A 98 1.27 -17.81 -9.85
N GLY A 99 1.70 -17.77 -11.13
CA GLY A 99 0.80 -17.91 -12.29
C GLY A 99 -0.05 -16.67 -12.57
N ASP A 100 -0.77 -16.67 -13.69
CA ASP A 100 -1.48 -15.49 -14.20
C ASP A 100 -2.75 -15.15 -13.43
N GLN A 101 -3.31 -16.08 -12.66
CA GLN A 101 -4.57 -15.91 -11.94
C GLN A 101 -4.38 -15.29 -10.54
N ALA A 102 -3.17 -15.31 -10.01
CA ALA A 102 -2.89 -14.73 -8.71
C ALA A 102 -2.88 -13.20 -8.77
N ILE A 103 -3.44 -12.56 -7.75
CA ILE A 103 -3.39 -11.10 -7.57
C ILE A 103 -1.96 -10.71 -7.21
N PHE A 104 -1.38 -9.78 -7.97
CA PHE A 104 0.01 -9.38 -7.76
C PHE A 104 0.15 -7.86 -7.72
N MET A 105 0.71 -7.36 -6.63
CA MET A 105 0.97 -5.97 -6.38
C MET A 105 2.47 -5.73 -6.19
N VAL A 106 2.90 -4.52 -6.45
CA VAL A 106 4.29 -4.09 -6.22
C VAL A 106 4.33 -2.76 -5.50
N ASP A 107 5.35 -2.58 -4.67
CA ASP A 107 5.51 -1.40 -3.83
C ASP A 107 6.95 -0.90 -3.93
N ALA A 108 7.10 0.32 -4.40
CA ALA A 108 8.40 0.96 -4.60
C ALA A 108 8.87 1.80 -3.41
N ASN A 109 8.02 2.01 -2.40
CA ASN A 109 8.34 2.82 -1.21
C ASN A 109 9.12 4.11 -1.54
N MET A 110 8.60 4.89 -2.48
CA MET A 110 9.15 6.21 -2.89
C MET A 110 10.56 6.15 -3.51
N ALA A 111 10.98 5.00 -4.05
CA ALA A 111 12.36 4.80 -4.49
C ALA A 111 12.74 5.58 -5.75
N TRP A 112 11.76 6.01 -6.58
CA TRP A 112 12.04 6.57 -7.89
C TRP A 112 11.71 8.05 -7.98
N ASP A 113 12.45 8.79 -8.81
CA ASP A 113 11.97 10.06 -9.34
C ASP A 113 10.84 9.83 -10.37
N GLU A 114 10.17 10.90 -10.79
CA GLU A 114 9.04 10.82 -11.72
C GLU A 114 9.40 10.12 -13.04
N THR A 115 10.59 10.41 -13.59
CA THR A 115 11.02 9.85 -14.88
C THR A 115 11.25 8.35 -14.79
N ALA A 116 11.97 7.91 -13.76
CA ALA A 116 12.22 6.50 -13.47
C ALA A 116 10.90 5.76 -13.14
N ALA A 117 10.00 6.40 -12.38
CA ALA A 117 8.70 5.83 -12.06
C ALA A 117 7.84 5.57 -13.31
N ILE A 118 7.80 6.52 -14.25
CA ILE A 118 7.10 6.36 -15.54
C ILE A 118 7.73 5.23 -16.37
N GLU A 119 9.05 5.17 -16.45
CA GLU A 119 9.75 4.11 -17.18
C GLU A 119 9.46 2.74 -16.58
N MET A 120 9.59 2.62 -15.25
CA MET A 120 9.35 1.36 -14.54
C MET A 120 7.89 0.93 -14.63
N ALA A 121 6.93 1.86 -14.48
CA ALA A 121 5.51 1.57 -14.61
C ALA A 121 5.17 0.94 -15.98
N LYS A 122 5.72 1.49 -17.08
CA LYS A 122 5.54 0.93 -18.43
C LYS A 122 6.15 -0.46 -18.58
N ARG A 123 7.31 -0.71 -17.98
CA ARG A 123 7.95 -2.03 -18.02
C ARG A 123 7.19 -3.08 -17.21
N LEU A 124 6.47 -2.64 -16.19
CA LEU A 124 5.66 -3.50 -15.33
C LEU A 124 4.32 -3.93 -15.97
N GLU A 125 3.84 -3.24 -17.02
CA GLU A 125 2.54 -3.53 -17.64
C GLU A 125 2.41 -4.97 -18.17
N GLU A 126 3.51 -5.58 -18.63
CA GLU A 126 3.49 -6.97 -19.13
C GLU A 126 3.20 -8.03 -18.05
N PHE A 127 3.26 -7.66 -16.74
CA PHE A 127 3.14 -8.61 -15.64
C PHE A 127 1.77 -8.62 -14.97
N CYS A 128 0.75 -8.00 -15.53
CA CYS A 128 -0.61 -7.96 -14.97
C CYS A 128 -0.62 -7.51 -13.50
N ILE A 129 0.04 -6.40 -13.19
CA ILE A 129 0.14 -5.83 -11.84
C ILE A 129 -1.19 -5.18 -11.47
N THR A 130 -1.70 -5.52 -10.29
CA THR A 130 -2.98 -5.01 -9.76
C THR A 130 -2.88 -3.54 -9.35
N TRP A 131 -1.79 -3.15 -8.69
CA TRP A 131 -1.40 -1.75 -8.46
C TRP A 131 0.11 -1.61 -8.27
N LEU A 132 0.60 -0.42 -8.57
CA LEU A 132 1.92 0.07 -8.23
C LEU A 132 1.79 1.05 -7.07
N GLU A 133 2.38 0.70 -5.92
CA GLU A 133 2.31 1.46 -4.68
C GLU A 133 3.52 2.38 -4.54
N GLU A 134 3.25 3.62 -4.16
CA GLU A 134 4.23 4.68 -3.85
C GLU A 134 5.46 4.71 -4.77
N PRO A 135 5.27 4.93 -6.08
CA PRO A 135 6.39 4.97 -7.02
C PRO A 135 7.37 6.11 -6.76
N THR A 136 6.91 7.25 -6.22
CA THR A 136 7.69 8.46 -6.00
C THR A 136 7.30 9.15 -4.69
N ASP A 137 7.89 10.32 -4.41
CA ASP A 137 7.64 11.15 -3.23
C ASP A 137 6.13 11.38 -3.00
N PRO A 138 5.56 11.00 -1.84
CA PRO A 138 4.14 11.11 -1.56
C PRO A 138 3.61 12.54 -1.51
N ASP A 139 4.46 13.54 -1.33
CA ASP A 139 4.07 14.95 -1.34
C ASP A 139 3.90 15.52 -2.75
N ASN A 140 4.33 14.80 -3.80
CA ASN A 140 4.28 15.25 -5.19
C ASN A 140 3.06 14.68 -5.94
N TYR A 141 1.86 15.15 -5.60
CA TYR A 141 0.60 14.68 -6.22
C TYR A 141 0.56 14.84 -7.75
N GLU A 142 1.17 15.89 -8.29
CA GLU A 142 1.24 16.12 -9.72
C GLU A 142 2.09 15.07 -10.43
N ALA A 143 3.18 14.60 -9.81
CA ALA A 143 3.97 13.48 -10.34
C ALA A 143 3.13 12.19 -10.34
N TYR A 144 2.39 11.90 -9.28
CA TYR A 144 1.46 10.77 -9.25
C TYR A 144 0.46 10.81 -10.40
N ALA A 145 -0.12 11.99 -10.66
CA ALA A 145 -1.06 12.17 -11.77
C ALA A 145 -0.40 11.86 -13.13
N ARG A 146 0.83 12.35 -13.36
CA ARG A 146 1.56 12.09 -14.62
C ARG A 146 1.99 10.63 -14.76
N ILE A 147 2.43 9.99 -13.67
CA ILE A 147 2.75 8.56 -13.65
C ILE A 147 1.48 7.75 -13.97
N GLY A 148 0.37 8.03 -13.30
CA GLY A 148 -0.89 7.33 -13.54
C GLY A 148 -1.49 7.54 -14.95
N GLN A 149 -1.17 8.64 -15.63
CA GLN A 149 -1.52 8.86 -17.03
C GLN A 149 -0.61 8.12 -18.01
N ALA A 150 0.60 7.80 -17.60
CA ALA A 150 1.61 7.16 -18.44
C ALA A 150 1.53 5.63 -18.47
N THR A 151 0.71 5.02 -17.62
CA THR A 151 0.55 3.56 -17.50
C THR A 151 -0.90 3.14 -17.33
N SER A 152 -1.19 1.90 -17.69
CA SER A 152 -2.47 1.23 -17.41
C SER A 152 -2.57 0.68 -15.98
N ILE A 153 -1.46 0.59 -15.24
CA ILE A 153 -1.41 0.06 -13.89
C ILE A 153 -2.03 1.09 -12.92
N PRO A 154 -3.03 0.71 -12.11
CA PRO A 154 -3.54 1.57 -11.06
C PRO A 154 -2.44 1.99 -10.07
N ILE A 155 -2.39 3.29 -9.74
CA ILE A 155 -1.43 3.78 -8.74
C ILE A 155 -2.09 3.78 -7.38
N ALA A 156 -1.34 3.31 -6.39
CA ALA A 156 -1.73 3.23 -4.99
C ALA A 156 -0.84 4.11 -4.12
N MET A 157 -1.42 4.73 -3.10
CA MET A 157 -0.70 5.42 -2.03
C MET A 157 -1.61 5.62 -0.82
N GLY A 158 -1.03 5.93 0.33
CA GLY A 158 -1.80 6.29 1.51
C GLY A 158 -1.10 6.04 2.84
N GLU A 159 -0.17 5.11 2.93
CA GLU A 159 0.53 4.82 4.19
C GLU A 159 1.34 6.01 4.73
N ASN A 160 1.74 6.94 3.88
CA ASN A 160 2.46 8.17 4.25
C ASN A 160 1.57 9.42 4.36
N LEU A 161 0.25 9.29 4.21
CA LEU A 161 -0.69 10.39 4.36
C LEU A 161 -1.26 10.45 5.77
N HIS A 162 -1.26 11.65 6.37
CA HIS A 162 -1.58 11.83 7.79
C HIS A 162 -2.99 12.37 8.07
N THR A 163 -3.68 12.87 7.06
CA THR A 163 -4.99 13.51 7.24
C THR A 163 -5.95 13.16 6.12
N ILE A 164 -7.25 13.25 6.40
CA ILE A 164 -8.29 13.11 5.37
C ILE A 164 -8.09 14.13 4.23
N TYR A 165 -7.49 15.29 4.51
CA TYR A 165 -7.25 16.34 3.50
C TYR A 165 -6.14 15.92 2.53
N GLU A 166 -5.09 15.27 3.02
CA GLU A 166 -4.03 14.71 2.18
C GLU A 166 -4.56 13.58 1.31
N HIS A 167 -5.39 12.69 1.86
CA HIS A 167 -6.07 11.66 1.09
C HIS A 167 -7.01 12.25 0.02
N GLU A 168 -7.76 13.32 0.36
CA GLU A 168 -8.58 14.05 -0.61
C GLU A 168 -7.72 14.63 -1.74
N MET A 169 -6.58 15.23 -1.42
CA MET A 169 -5.65 15.79 -2.40
C MET A 169 -5.06 14.68 -3.29
N ALA A 170 -4.65 13.55 -2.71
CA ALA A 170 -4.16 12.39 -3.46
C ALA A 170 -5.20 11.88 -4.47
N LEU A 171 -6.45 11.76 -4.05
CA LEU A 171 -7.55 11.32 -4.93
C LEU A 171 -7.87 12.35 -6.03
N ARG A 172 -7.90 13.64 -5.69
CA ARG A 172 -8.32 14.70 -6.63
C ARG A 172 -7.24 15.13 -7.59
N ILE A 173 -6.03 15.34 -7.10
CA ILE A 173 -4.87 15.82 -7.89
C ILE A 173 -4.04 14.65 -8.37
N GLY A 174 -3.65 13.74 -7.48
CA GLY A 174 -2.81 12.58 -7.78
C GLY A 174 -3.48 11.51 -8.65
N HIS A 175 -4.80 11.58 -8.84
CA HIS A 175 -5.56 10.58 -9.60
C HIS A 175 -5.37 9.14 -9.10
N ILE A 176 -5.16 8.98 -7.79
CA ILE A 176 -4.97 7.67 -7.15
C ILE A 176 -6.21 6.80 -7.36
N LYS A 177 -5.99 5.54 -7.72
CA LYS A 177 -7.05 4.55 -7.94
C LYS A 177 -7.22 3.59 -6.77
N CYS A 178 -6.13 3.37 -6.02
CA CYS A 178 -6.11 2.45 -4.88
C CYS A 178 -5.64 3.21 -3.64
N PRO A 179 -6.52 3.88 -2.88
CA PRO A 179 -6.14 4.49 -1.61
C PRO A 179 -5.82 3.39 -0.59
N ILE A 180 -4.70 3.52 0.11
CA ILE A 180 -4.24 2.58 1.15
C ILE A 180 -4.01 3.37 2.45
N PRO A 181 -5.07 3.88 3.11
CA PRO A 181 -4.92 4.63 4.34
C PRO A 181 -4.47 3.72 5.48
N ASP A 182 -3.61 4.26 6.34
CA ASP A 182 -3.17 3.60 7.57
C ASP A 182 -3.77 4.31 8.78
N ALA A 183 -4.60 3.59 9.55
CA ALA A 183 -5.23 4.13 10.75
C ALA A 183 -4.22 4.56 11.81
N SER A 184 -3.02 3.96 11.84
CA SER A 184 -1.95 4.37 12.77
C SER A 184 -1.36 5.74 12.41
N ASN A 185 -1.64 6.24 11.20
CA ASN A 185 -1.08 7.44 10.63
C ASN A 185 -2.14 8.53 10.36
N ALA A 186 -3.34 8.12 9.96
CA ALA A 186 -4.40 8.99 9.47
C ALA A 186 -5.39 9.49 10.55
N GLY A 187 -4.97 9.61 11.80
CA GLY A 187 -5.81 10.10 12.89
C GLY A 187 -6.63 9.01 13.60
N GLY A 188 -6.15 7.77 13.56
CA GLY A 188 -6.76 6.62 14.23
C GLY A 188 -8.00 6.09 13.50
N ILE A 189 -8.83 5.37 14.21
CA ILE A 189 -10.10 4.84 13.69
C ILE A 189 -11.03 5.99 13.27
N THR A 190 -11.09 7.06 14.06
CA THR A 190 -11.93 8.22 13.76
C THR A 190 -11.54 8.91 12.46
N GLY A 191 -10.26 8.97 12.14
CA GLY A 191 -9.79 9.54 10.87
C GLY A 191 -9.98 8.61 9.67
N PHE A 192 -10.02 7.29 9.93
CA PHE A 192 -10.13 6.26 8.90
C PHE A 192 -11.58 6.04 8.42
N VAL A 193 -12.58 6.20 9.31
CA VAL A 193 -14.02 6.00 9.02
C VAL A 193 -14.73 7.31 8.67
#